data_09442844ac7e8a78a90b19743f71d687
#
_entry.id   09442844ac7e8a78a90b19743f71d687
#
_cell.length_a   1.000
_cell.length_b   1.000
_cell.length_c   1.000
_cell.angle_alpha   90.00
_cell.angle_beta   90.00
_cell.angle_gamma   90.00
#
_symmetry.space_group_name_H-M   'P 1'
#
loop_
_entity.id
_entity.type
_entity.pdbx_description
1 polymer ?
#
loop_
_entity_poly.entity_id
_entity_poly.type
_entity_poly.pdbx_seq_one_letter_code
_entity_poly.pdbx_strand_id
1 'polypeptide(L)'
;MSATERSAPRSRRHKIEFASDELEAVFEYALAQGWGDGLPLVPPTEERVAAMLASSRLGPETVVGALAPADGAATVESIAINAVMAGCKPEYLPVVIAAVQACADPTFNLYGIQGTTNPVAPLVVVNGPIRKRLGFNFGTNALGQGNRANATVGRALRLALINIGGCLLYTSPSPRD
;
A
#
# COMPACT_ATOMS: atom_id res chain seq x y z
N MET A 1 -35.37 -4.81 15.10
CA MET A 1 -34.66 -3.71 14.42
C MET A 1 -33.60 -4.36 13.59
N SER A 2 -33.79 -4.32 12.28
CA SER A 2 -32.95 -5.01 11.29
C SER A 2 -31.61 -4.29 11.13
N ALA A 3 -30.50 -5.03 11.33
CA ALA A 3 -29.18 -4.55 11.02
C ALA A 3 -29.04 -4.51 9.49
N THR A 4 -28.95 -3.31 8.95
CA THR A 4 -28.67 -3.08 7.52
C THR A 4 -27.25 -3.56 7.24
N GLU A 5 -27.11 -4.68 6.53
CA GLU A 5 -25.85 -5.14 5.95
C GLU A 5 -25.32 -4.02 5.04
N ARG A 6 -24.31 -3.32 5.53
CA ARG A 6 -23.52 -2.44 4.65
C ARG A 6 -22.67 -3.33 3.74
N SER A 7 -23.12 -3.50 2.52
CA SER A 7 -22.35 -4.09 1.44
C SER A 7 -20.97 -3.39 1.36
N ALA A 8 -19.91 -4.16 1.56
CA ALA A 8 -18.56 -3.67 1.37
C ALA A 8 -18.40 -3.09 -0.06
N PRO A 9 -17.74 -1.94 -0.23
CA PRO A 9 -17.53 -1.38 -1.56
C PRO A 9 -16.69 -2.37 -2.38
N ARG A 10 -17.28 -2.87 -3.46
CA ARG A 10 -16.54 -3.69 -4.45
C ARG A 10 -15.41 -2.84 -4.99
N SER A 11 -14.18 -3.35 -4.91
CA SER A 11 -13.04 -2.79 -5.62
C SER A 11 -13.42 -2.59 -7.09
N ARG A 12 -13.60 -1.35 -7.53
CA ARG A 12 -13.88 -1.05 -8.94
C ARG A 12 -12.56 -1.11 -9.68
N ARG A 13 -12.37 -2.14 -10.49
CA ARG A 13 -11.28 -2.18 -11.45
C ARG A 13 -11.58 -1.16 -12.53
N HIS A 14 -10.77 -0.13 -12.64
CA HIS A 14 -10.79 0.78 -13.77
C HIS A 14 -9.63 0.41 -14.70
N LYS A 15 -9.96 -0.10 -15.89
CA LYS A 15 -8.97 -0.27 -16.94
C LYS A 15 -8.77 1.08 -17.62
N ILE A 16 -7.54 1.57 -17.62
CA ILE A 16 -7.16 2.82 -18.26
C ILE A 16 -6.21 2.47 -19.39
N GLU A 17 -6.55 2.88 -20.59
CA GLU A 17 -5.69 2.75 -21.76
C GLU A 17 -5.02 4.10 -22.01
N PHE A 18 -3.69 4.10 -22.03
CA PHE A 18 -2.91 5.28 -22.38
C PHE A 18 -2.60 5.26 -23.88
N ALA A 19 -2.63 6.43 -24.51
CA ALA A 19 -2.31 6.57 -25.93
C ALA A 19 -0.82 6.37 -26.22
N SER A 20 0.01 6.40 -25.19
CA SER A 20 1.46 6.13 -25.27
C SER A 20 1.91 5.33 -24.04
N ASP A 21 2.92 4.47 -24.19
CA ASP A 21 3.58 3.74 -23.10
C ASP A 21 4.54 4.63 -22.29
N GLU A 22 4.40 5.94 -22.37
CA GLU A 22 5.26 6.87 -21.66
C GLU A 22 5.01 6.80 -20.15
N LEU A 23 6.03 6.39 -19.41
CA LEU A 23 6.01 6.32 -17.95
C LEU A 23 5.57 7.65 -17.32
N GLU A 24 5.93 8.76 -17.94
CA GLU A 24 5.57 10.11 -17.52
C GLU A 24 4.05 10.31 -17.55
N ALA A 25 3.36 9.90 -18.61
CA ALA A 25 1.92 10.03 -18.73
C ALA A 25 1.18 9.24 -17.65
N VAL A 26 1.66 8.03 -17.33
CA VAL A 26 1.11 7.21 -16.25
C VAL A 26 1.35 7.86 -14.89
N PHE A 27 2.52 8.42 -14.68
CA PHE A 27 2.88 9.09 -13.43
C PHE A 27 2.05 10.34 -13.19
N GLU A 28 1.97 11.23 -14.19
CA GLU A 28 1.14 12.44 -14.11
C GLU A 28 -0.34 12.11 -13.88
N TYR A 29 -0.85 11.10 -14.58
CA TYR A 29 -2.22 10.64 -14.34
C TYR A 29 -2.42 10.16 -12.90
N ALA A 30 -1.52 9.33 -12.37
CA ALA A 30 -1.60 8.81 -11.01
C ALA A 30 -1.52 9.93 -9.96
N LEU A 31 -0.69 10.96 -10.19
CA LEU A 31 -0.63 12.16 -9.35
C LEU A 31 -1.94 12.93 -9.37
N ALA A 32 -2.50 13.16 -10.56
CA ALA A 32 -3.79 13.86 -10.72
C ALA A 32 -4.95 13.13 -10.03
N GLN A 33 -4.88 11.79 -9.93
CA GLN A 33 -5.86 10.97 -9.20
C GLN A 33 -5.57 10.86 -7.69
N GLY A 34 -4.44 11.39 -7.21
CA GLY A 34 -4.02 11.26 -5.81
C GLY A 34 -3.57 9.86 -5.40
N TRP A 35 -3.18 9.00 -6.36
CA TRP A 35 -2.75 7.62 -6.09
C TRP A 35 -1.29 7.49 -5.70
N GLY A 36 -0.54 8.55 -5.84
CA GLY A 36 0.91 8.56 -5.60
C GLY A 36 1.31 9.22 -4.29
N ASP A 37 2.57 9.09 -3.99
CA ASP A 37 3.28 9.71 -2.86
C ASP A 37 4.24 10.83 -3.32
N GLY A 38 4.10 11.30 -4.56
CA GLY A 38 4.97 12.32 -5.18
C GLY A 38 6.22 11.74 -5.87
N LEU A 39 6.42 10.43 -5.81
CA LEU A 39 7.53 9.75 -6.48
C LEU A 39 7.03 8.93 -7.68
N PRO A 40 7.86 8.73 -8.72
CA PRO A 40 7.48 7.90 -9.86
C PRO A 40 6.96 6.52 -9.44
N LEU A 41 5.90 6.06 -10.10
CA LEU A 41 5.24 4.80 -9.82
C LEU A 41 5.53 3.78 -10.93
N VAL A 42 5.58 2.51 -10.56
CA VAL A 42 5.58 1.42 -11.53
C VAL A 42 4.12 1.18 -11.96
N PRO A 43 3.79 1.24 -13.26
CA PRO A 43 2.42 1.00 -13.72
C PRO A 43 1.91 -0.37 -13.28
N PRO A 44 0.77 -0.46 -12.59
CA PRO A 44 0.20 -1.72 -12.12
C PRO A 44 -0.60 -2.41 -13.25
N THR A 45 0.13 -2.85 -14.30
CA THR A 45 -0.49 -3.61 -15.39
C THR A 45 -1.05 -4.93 -14.90
N GLU A 46 -2.05 -5.48 -15.62
CA GLU A 46 -2.65 -6.78 -15.29
C GLU A 46 -1.60 -7.88 -15.12
N GLU A 47 -0.60 -7.90 -16.01
CA GLU A 47 0.51 -8.87 -15.95
C GLU A 47 1.34 -8.74 -14.66
N ARG A 48 1.73 -7.51 -14.30
CA ARG A 48 2.51 -7.26 -13.08
C ARG A 48 1.74 -7.57 -11.81
N VAL A 49 0.45 -7.24 -11.79
CA VAL A 49 -0.42 -7.56 -10.66
C VAL A 49 -0.62 -9.07 -10.55
N ALA A 50 -0.85 -9.78 -11.66
CA ALA A 50 -0.95 -11.24 -11.67
C ALA A 50 0.34 -11.91 -11.19
N ALA A 51 1.51 -11.43 -11.64
CA ALA A 51 2.81 -11.93 -11.17
C ALA A 51 3.01 -11.69 -9.66
N MET A 52 2.54 -10.53 -9.15
CA MET A 52 2.58 -10.21 -7.72
C MET A 52 1.68 -11.17 -6.92
N LEU A 53 0.45 -11.37 -7.36
CA LEU A 53 -0.54 -12.25 -6.73
C LEU A 53 -0.10 -13.72 -6.69
N ALA A 54 0.66 -14.19 -7.69
CA ALA A 54 1.20 -15.54 -7.73
C ALA A 54 2.12 -15.87 -6.54
N SER A 55 2.65 -14.84 -5.85
CA SER A 55 3.48 -15.01 -4.64
C SER A 55 2.66 -15.10 -3.35
N SER A 56 1.35 -14.93 -3.42
CA SER A 56 0.44 -15.04 -2.28
C SER A 56 -0.19 -16.43 -2.21
N ARG A 57 -0.42 -16.91 -0.98
CA ARG A 57 -1.25 -18.10 -0.72
C ARG A 57 -2.73 -17.75 -0.54
N LEU A 58 -3.05 -16.45 -0.40
CA LEU A 58 -4.40 -15.95 -0.24
C LEU A 58 -4.97 -15.57 -1.61
N GLY A 59 -6.25 -15.75 -1.78
CA GLY A 59 -6.96 -15.34 -2.99
C GLY A 59 -7.02 -13.82 -3.13
N PRO A 60 -7.13 -13.29 -4.36
CA PRO A 60 -7.10 -11.84 -4.63
C PRO A 60 -8.19 -11.06 -3.87
N GLU A 61 -9.38 -11.62 -3.74
CA GLU A 61 -10.54 -11.01 -3.07
C GLU A 61 -10.52 -11.15 -1.53
N THR A 62 -9.51 -11.86 -0.97
CA THR A 62 -9.42 -12.04 0.48
C THR A 62 -9.17 -10.69 1.14
N VAL A 63 -10.08 -10.27 2.01
CA VAL A 63 -9.92 -9.09 2.85
C VAL A 63 -9.05 -9.43 4.05
N VAL A 64 -7.95 -8.74 4.23
CA VAL A 64 -6.98 -8.98 5.32
C VAL A 64 -7.13 -7.99 6.48
N GLY A 65 -7.94 -6.96 6.30
CA GLY A 65 -8.26 -5.97 7.32
C GLY A 65 -8.96 -4.74 6.75
N ALA A 66 -9.39 -3.84 7.62
CA ALA A 66 -9.87 -2.52 7.26
C ALA A 66 -8.82 -1.48 7.64
N LEU A 67 -8.57 -0.52 6.76
CA LEU A 67 -7.57 0.53 6.99
C LEU A 67 -8.25 1.86 7.29
N ALA A 68 -7.95 2.40 8.45
CA ALA A 68 -8.39 3.73 8.87
C ALA A 68 -7.68 4.84 8.04
N PRO A 69 -8.29 6.05 7.94
CA PRO A 69 -9.53 6.50 8.58
C PRO A 69 -10.81 6.18 7.80
N ALA A 70 -10.73 5.81 6.50
CA ALA A 70 -11.90 5.53 5.69
C ALA A 70 -12.46 4.10 5.85
N ASP A 71 -11.85 3.28 6.69
CA ASP A 71 -12.18 1.86 6.90
C ASP A 71 -12.21 1.06 5.58
N GLY A 72 -11.32 1.42 4.67
CA GLY A 72 -11.21 0.76 3.37
C GLY A 72 -10.82 -0.71 3.51
N ALA A 73 -11.58 -1.59 2.84
CA ALA A 73 -11.30 -3.02 2.84
C ALA A 73 -9.99 -3.33 2.08
N ALA A 74 -8.97 -3.77 2.81
CA ALA A 74 -7.69 -4.15 2.23
C ALA A 74 -7.77 -5.59 1.68
N THR A 75 -8.05 -5.71 0.39
CA THR A 75 -7.99 -7.00 -0.32
C THR A 75 -6.55 -7.32 -0.71
N VAL A 76 -6.23 -8.60 -0.86
CA VAL A 76 -4.90 -9.02 -1.34
C VAL A 76 -4.58 -8.39 -2.70
N GLU A 77 -5.56 -8.24 -3.59
CA GLU A 77 -5.39 -7.58 -4.89
C GLU A 77 -5.07 -6.09 -4.73
N SER A 78 -5.82 -5.35 -3.91
CA SER A 78 -5.56 -3.93 -3.68
C SER A 78 -4.17 -3.69 -3.08
N ILE A 79 -3.71 -4.56 -2.19
CA ILE A 79 -2.36 -4.54 -1.65
C ILE A 79 -1.32 -4.84 -2.73
N ALA A 80 -1.58 -5.85 -3.59
CA ALA A 80 -0.68 -6.20 -4.69
C ALA A 80 -0.52 -5.05 -5.70
N ILE A 81 -1.59 -4.34 -6.03
CA ILE A 81 -1.55 -3.14 -6.88
C ILE A 81 -0.61 -2.09 -6.27
N ASN A 82 -0.78 -1.77 -4.99
CA ASN A 82 0.08 -0.80 -4.30
C ASN A 82 1.54 -1.28 -4.18
N ALA A 83 1.76 -2.59 -4.02
CA ALA A 83 3.09 -3.17 -4.00
C ALA A 83 3.79 -3.07 -5.37
N VAL A 84 3.06 -3.27 -6.48
CA VAL A 84 3.57 -3.03 -7.84
C VAL A 84 3.92 -1.55 -8.01
N MET A 85 3.01 -0.65 -7.68
CA MET A 85 3.21 0.80 -7.79
C MET A 85 4.45 1.26 -7.02
N ALA A 86 4.69 0.69 -5.84
CA ALA A 86 5.88 0.95 -5.02
C ALA A 86 7.18 0.40 -5.60
N GLY A 87 7.14 -0.50 -6.59
CA GLY A 87 8.30 -1.16 -7.17
C GLY A 87 8.77 -2.42 -6.41
N CYS A 88 7.90 -3.05 -5.62
CA CYS A 88 8.19 -4.32 -4.97
C CYS A 88 8.50 -5.42 -5.96
N LYS A 89 9.32 -6.40 -5.54
CA LYS A 89 9.37 -7.69 -6.21
C LYS A 89 8.18 -8.56 -5.76
N PRO A 90 7.70 -9.49 -6.60
CA PRO A 90 6.59 -10.38 -6.25
C PRO A 90 6.77 -11.09 -4.91
N GLU A 91 7.95 -11.61 -4.63
CA GLU A 91 8.25 -12.32 -3.39
C GLU A 91 8.16 -11.49 -2.12
N TYR A 92 8.02 -10.15 -2.22
CA TYR A 92 7.83 -9.27 -1.06
C TYR A 92 6.37 -9.17 -0.62
N LEU A 93 5.42 -9.56 -1.47
CA LEU A 93 3.98 -9.42 -1.20
C LEU A 93 3.54 -10.02 0.15
N PRO A 94 3.99 -11.23 0.56
CA PRO A 94 3.60 -11.78 1.87
C PRO A 94 4.02 -10.88 3.05
N VAL A 95 5.14 -10.16 2.94
CA VAL A 95 5.59 -9.22 3.98
C VAL A 95 4.73 -7.96 3.99
N VAL A 96 4.36 -7.45 2.80
CA VAL A 96 3.45 -6.29 2.69
C VAL A 96 2.08 -6.63 3.26
N ILE A 97 1.53 -7.81 2.94
CA ILE A 97 0.25 -8.28 3.51
C ILE A 97 0.32 -8.33 5.04
N ALA A 98 1.37 -8.95 5.59
CA ALA A 98 1.54 -9.04 7.05
C ALA A 98 1.66 -7.65 7.71
N ALA A 99 2.35 -6.70 7.06
CA ALA A 99 2.46 -5.33 7.55
C ALA A 99 1.09 -4.61 7.53
N VAL A 100 0.29 -4.81 6.48
CA VAL A 100 -1.08 -4.27 6.40
C VAL A 100 -1.98 -4.88 7.48
N GLN A 101 -1.91 -6.21 7.69
CA GLN A 101 -2.65 -6.88 8.77
C GLN A 101 -2.29 -6.33 10.14
N ALA A 102 -0.99 -6.12 10.41
CA ALA A 102 -0.55 -5.54 11.67
C ALA A 102 -1.04 -4.10 11.87
N CYS A 103 -1.11 -3.30 10.80
CA CYS A 103 -1.67 -1.94 10.87
C CYS A 103 -3.19 -1.94 11.06
N ALA A 104 -3.89 -2.97 10.56
CA ALA A 104 -5.34 -3.12 10.72
C ALA A 104 -5.74 -3.66 12.11
N ASP A 105 -4.78 -4.14 12.92
CA ASP A 105 -5.06 -4.59 14.29
C ASP A 105 -5.50 -3.40 15.17
N PRO A 106 -6.60 -3.50 15.90
CA PRO A 106 -7.09 -2.41 16.75
C PRO A 106 -6.07 -1.90 17.77
N THR A 107 -5.15 -2.74 18.24
CA THR A 107 -4.11 -2.35 19.21
C THR A 107 -3.08 -1.41 18.61
N PHE A 108 -2.92 -1.41 17.28
CA PHE A 108 -2.02 -0.50 16.56
C PHE A 108 -2.54 0.94 16.52
N ASN A 109 -3.86 1.13 16.67
CA ASN A 109 -4.52 2.42 16.61
C ASN A 109 -4.19 3.24 15.36
N LEU A 110 -4.35 2.62 14.20
CA LEU A 110 -4.05 3.25 12.90
C LEU A 110 -4.80 4.57 12.72
N TYR A 111 -6.03 4.69 13.24
CA TYR A 111 -6.82 5.92 13.16
C TYR A 111 -6.08 7.09 13.82
N GLY A 112 -5.52 6.90 15.02
CA GLY A 112 -4.73 7.94 15.70
C GLY A 112 -3.45 8.31 14.94
N ILE A 113 -2.78 7.31 14.33
CA ILE A 113 -1.58 7.52 13.54
C ILE A 113 -1.87 8.31 12.24
N GLN A 114 -2.97 7.98 11.57
CA GLN A 114 -3.37 8.64 10.32
C GLN A 114 -4.04 10.00 10.55
N GLY A 115 -4.62 10.23 11.72
CA GLY A 115 -5.34 11.46 12.09
C GLY A 115 -4.47 12.54 12.75
N THR A 116 -3.17 12.30 12.99
CA THR A 116 -2.29 13.29 13.64
C THR A 116 -1.56 14.15 12.62
N THR A 117 -1.34 15.41 12.95
CA THR A 117 -0.47 16.33 12.21
C THR A 117 1.02 16.11 12.51
N ASN A 118 1.36 15.28 13.48
CA ASN A 118 2.74 14.92 13.78
C ASN A 118 3.33 14.01 12.69
N PRO A 119 4.63 14.07 12.39
CA PRO A 119 5.29 13.25 11.38
C PRO A 119 5.47 11.80 11.86
N VAL A 120 4.37 11.09 12.05
CA VAL A 120 4.35 9.68 12.48
C VAL A 120 4.28 8.78 11.27
N ALA A 121 5.13 7.75 11.25
CA ALA A 121 5.13 6.74 10.20
C ALA A 121 5.27 5.33 10.80
N PRO A 122 4.57 4.31 10.26
CA PRO A 122 4.77 2.93 10.68
C PRO A 122 6.20 2.46 10.37
N LEU A 123 6.87 1.87 11.37
CA LEU A 123 8.14 1.19 11.18
C LEU A 123 7.90 -0.32 11.03
N VAL A 124 8.30 -0.90 9.90
CA VAL A 124 8.18 -2.34 9.64
C VAL A 124 9.45 -3.04 10.07
N VAL A 125 9.35 -3.93 11.08
CA VAL A 125 10.46 -4.75 11.55
C VAL A 125 10.27 -6.19 11.08
N VAL A 126 11.16 -6.66 10.21
CA VAL A 126 11.11 -8.01 9.61
C VAL A 126 12.10 -8.94 10.30
N ASN A 127 11.59 -9.98 10.95
CA ASN A 127 12.37 -10.99 11.66
C ASN A 127 12.34 -12.36 10.98
N GLY A 128 13.27 -13.23 11.39
CA GLY A 128 13.33 -14.61 10.94
C GLY A 128 14.05 -14.83 9.60
N PRO A 129 13.99 -16.05 9.06
CA PRO A 129 14.73 -16.44 7.85
C PRO A 129 14.32 -15.65 6.61
N ILE A 130 13.07 -15.16 6.55
CA ILE A 130 12.52 -14.37 5.44
C ILE A 130 13.35 -13.10 5.20
N ARG A 131 13.87 -12.48 6.26
CA ARG A 131 14.74 -11.31 6.19
C ARG A 131 15.93 -11.52 5.25
N LYS A 132 16.64 -12.64 5.44
CA LYS A 132 17.79 -13.01 4.61
C LYS A 132 17.35 -13.44 3.21
N ARG A 133 16.29 -14.26 3.12
CA ARG A 133 15.80 -14.79 1.84
C ARG A 133 15.37 -13.70 0.89
N LEU A 134 14.74 -12.65 1.39
CA LEU A 134 14.28 -11.52 0.57
C LEU A 134 15.31 -10.38 0.44
N GLY A 135 16.47 -10.51 1.05
CA GLY A 135 17.57 -9.57 0.93
C GLY A 135 17.34 -8.23 1.64
N PHE A 136 16.59 -8.24 2.75
CA PHE A 136 16.49 -7.04 3.60
C PHE A 136 17.85 -6.69 4.22
N ASN A 137 18.22 -5.41 4.14
CA ASN A 137 19.37 -4.89 4.89
C ASN A 137 18.97 -4.66 6.34
N PHE A 138 19.74 -5.24 7.26
CA PHE A 138 19.55 -5.13 8.71
C PHE A 138 20.84 -4.73 9.44
N GLY A 139 21.85 -4.31 8.68
CA GLY A 139 23.13 -3.82 9.16
C GLY A 139 23.28 -2.32 8.99
N THR A 140 24.49 -1.90 8.68
CA THR A 140 24.81 -0.50 8.40
C THR A 140 23.91 0.05 7.32
N ASN A 141 23.39 1.26 7.51
CA ASN A 141 22.50 1.95 6.57
C ASN A 141 21.14 1.25 6.34
N ALA A 142 20.63 0.50 7.33
CA ALA A 142 19.34 -0.22 7.19
C ALA A 142 18.15 0.71 6.93
N LEU A 143 18.18 1.95 7.42
CA LEU A 143 17.17 2.98 7.19
C LEU A 143 17.54 3.95 6.07
N GLY A 144 18.69 3.74 5.44
CA GLY A 144 19.14 4.58 4.32
C GLY A 144 18.77 4.01 2.96
N GLN A 145 19.31 4.63 1.93
CA GLN A 145 19.08 4.28 0.54
C GLN A 145 19.87 3.03 0.10
N GLY A 146 19.49 2.47 -1.06
CA GLY A 146 20.27 1.46 -1.77
C GLY A 146 19.76 0.02 -1.61
N ASN A 147 18.83 -0.27 -0.70
CA ASN A 147 18.22 -1.59 -0.59
C ASN A 147 16.77 -1.59 -1.09
N ARG A 148 16.49 -2.36 -2.15
CA ARG A 148 15.16 -2.39 -2.75
C ARG A 148 14.09 -2.92 -1.78
N ALA A 149 14.36 -3.97 -1.03
CA ALA A 149 13.37 -4.55 -0.12
C ALA A 149 12.99 -3.55 0.99
N ASN A 150 13.97 -2.90 1.63
CA ASN A 150 13.72 -1.91 2.67
C ASN A 150 12.92 -0.72 2.13
N ALA A 151 13.32 -0.19 0.98
CA ALA A 151 12.67 0.99 0.40
C ALA A 151 11.25 0.70 -0.09
N THR A 152 11.06 -0.40 -0.85
CA THR A 152 9.79 -0.63 -1.54
C THR A 152 8.71 -1.25 -0.64
N VAL A 153 9.06 -2.06 0.37
CA VAL A 153 8.07 -2.63 1.30
C VAL A 153 7.45 -1.54 2.17
N GLY A 154 8.26 -0.64 2.72
CA GLY A 154 7.75 0.52 3.48
C GLY A 154 6.91 1.44 2.62
N ARG A 155 7.35 1.71 1.37
CA ARG A 155 6.60 2.51 0.41
C ARG A 155 5.27 1.86 0.01
N ALA A 156 5.24 0.53 -0.20
CA ALA A 156 4.02 -0.21 -0.51
C ALA A 156 2.99 -0.10 0.61
N LEU A 157 3.43 -0.20 1.87
CA LEU A 157 2.56 0.05 3.01
C LEU A 157 2.01 1.47 2.99
N ARG A 158 2.85 2.49 2.74
CA ARG A 158 2.40 3.90 2.68
C ARG A 158 1.37 4.10 1.57
N LEU A 159 1.60 3.58 0.37
CA LEU A 159 0.64 3.66 -0.73
C LEU A 159 -0.68 2.95 -0.40
N ALA A 160 -0.63 1.79 0.27
CA ALA A 160 -1.84 1.12 0.73
C ALA A 160 -2.62 1.96 1.75
N LEU A 161 -1.95 2.62 2.69
CA LEU A 161 -2.58 3.54 3.64
C LEU A 161 -3.22 4.76 2.95
N ILE A 162 -2.62 5.28 1.87
CA ILE A 162 -3.19 6.37 1.07
C ILE A 162 -4.39 5.87 0.27
N ASN A 163 -4.21 4.82 -0.52
CA ASN A 163 -5.16 4.42 -1.56
C ASN A 163 -6.32 3.58 -1.03
N ILE A 164 -6.12 2.85 0.07
CA ILE A 164 -7.14 2.00 0.69
C ILE A 164 -7.67 2.66 1.96
N GLY A 165 -6.77 3.17 2.81
CA GLY A 165 -7.12 3.80 4.08
C GLY A 165 -7.66 5.23 3.96
N GLY A 166 -7.46 5.89 2.82
CA GLY A 166 -7.96 7.25 2.59
C GLY A 166 -7.35 8.26 3.57
N CYS A 167 -6.02 8.30 3.69
CA CYS A 167 -5.34 9.24 4.60
C CYS A 167 -5.68 10.69 4.23
N LEU A 168 -6.50 11.35 5.04
CA LEU A 168 -7.12 12.64 4.77
C LEU A 168 -6.25 13.86 5.10
N LEU A 169 -5.09 13.69 5.72
CA LEU A 169 -4.26 14.83 6.17
C LEU A 169 -3.75 15.73 5.04
N TYR A 170 -3.79 15.24 3.79
CA TYR A 170 -3.43 16.05 2.63
C TYR A 170 -4.62 16.73 1.95
N THR A 171 -5.86 16.47 2.38
CA THR A 171 -7.07 17.01 1.77
C THR A 171 -7.86 17.95 2.67
N SER A 172 -7.53 18.03 3.96
CA SER A 172 -8.13 19.01 4.87
C SER A 172 -7.32 20.29 4.83
N PRO A 173 -7.96 21.46 4.56
CA PRO A 173 -7.28 22.73 4.72
C PRO A 173 -6.76 22.84 6.13
N SER A 174 -5.48 23.21 6.27
CA SER A 174 -4.90 23.51 7.57
C SER A 174 -5.70 24.63 8.22
N PRO A 175 -6.02 24.56 9.54
CA PRO A 175 -6.62 25.68 10.24
C PRO A 175 -5.76 26.96 10.26
N ARG A 176 -4.60 26.92 9.63
CA ARG A 176 -3.63 28.03 9.55
C ARG A 176 -3.50 28.63 8.15
N ASP A 177 -4.26 28.14 7.17
CA ASP A 177 -4.29 28.67 5.79
C ASP A 177 -5.52 29.61 5.61
#